data_b6bd9ec4a338d44b29bc53049f4e39aa
#
_entry.id   b6bd9ec4a338d44b29bc53049f4e39aa
#
_cell.length_a   1.000
_cell.length_b   1.000
_cell.length_c   1.000
_cell.angle_alpha   90.00
_cell.angle_beta   90.00
_cell.angle_gamma   90.00
#
_symmetry.space_group_name_H-M   'P 1'
#
loop_
_entity.id
_entity.type
_entity.pdbx_description
1 polymer ?
#
loop_
_entity_poly.entity_id
_entity_poly.type
_entity_poly.pdbx_seq_one_letter_code
_entity_poly.pdbx_strand_id
1 'polypeptide(L)'
;YAEGSRRYLEALSTYTRRRMTQASKASVDEVLYVPAALALHQRPGVPGIRSTFGTGTELLNSLRLMFSRLASHRCPNGHYVPPSLLVAAGKELVCPECGAHFYAPSAEELAFNSQGACPKCSGTGIVRTVDLDTLVPDDSLTIDGGAVAPWNSLMWSLMTDICRQMGVRTDVPFRDLTEKEKDIVFHGPAEKKHIFYHNKNSNQAGELDFTYFNAVYTVENALAKVKDEKGMKRVEKFLKEETCPECHGTRLSSAARAPKLRGISLDEACAMTLSDLVDWVRGVPESLPTEMRPMAESICEAFESTAKRLIDLGLGYLTLDRSAST
;
A
#
# COMPACT_ATOMS: atom_id res chain seq x y z
N TYR A 1 21.29 -17.78 25.60
CA TYR A 1 20.57 -17.37 24.39
C TYR A 1 21.21 -16.16 23.70
N ALA A 2 21.49 -15.06 24.42
CA ALA A 2 22.05 -13.84 23.83
C ALA A 2 23.33 -14.09 23.00
N GLU A 3 24.27 -14.85 23.53
CA GLU A 3 25.53 -15.19 22.86
C GLU A 3 25.33 -16.16 21.70
N GLY A 4 24.46 -17.18 21.85
CA GLY A 4 24.14 -18.10 20.77
C GLY A 4 23.39 -17.41 19.62
N SER A 5 22.48 -16.47 19.92
CA SER A 5 21.80 -15.64 18.94
C SER A 5 22.77 -14.71 18.21
N ARG A 6 23.72 -14.10 18.92
CA ARG A 6 24.77 -13.26 18.32
C ARG A 6 25.62 -14.04 17.31
N ARG A 7 26.03 -15.26 17.66
CA ARG A 7 26.78 -16.15 16.77
C ARG A 7 25.99 -16.51 15.49
N TYR A 8 24.68 -16.78 15.65
CA TYR A 8 23.80 -17.00 14.50
C TYR A 8 23.73 -15.77 13.57
N LEU A 9 23.56 -14.57 14.17
CA LEU A 9 23.49 -13.33 13.40
C LEU A 9 24.81 -12.98 12.69
N GLU A 10 25.95 -13.31 13.28
CA GLU A 10 27.26 -13.10 12.65
C GLU A 10 27.46 -13.92 11.38
N ALA A 11 26.80 -15.06 11.26
CA ALA A 11 26.84 -15.89 10.05
C ALA A 11 25.95 -15.35 8.91
N LEU A 12 25.09 -14.38 9.19
CA LEU A 12 24.18 -13.79 8.18
C LEU A 12 24.85 -12.63 7.43
N SER A 13 24.29 -12.30 6.25
CA SER A 13 24.74 -11.16 5.45
C SER A 13 24.63 -9.84 6.22
N THR A 14 25.45 -8.86 5.88
CA THR A 14 25.45 -7.51 6.50
C THR A 14 24.09 -6.81 6.35
N TYR A 15 23.40 -7.04 5.24
CA TYR A 15 22.07 -6.51 4.98
C TYR A 15 21.04 -7.08 5.95
N THR A 16 21.03 -8.40 6.14
CA THR A 16 20.11 -9.08 7.07
C THR A 16 20.39 -8.67 8.52
N ARG A 17 21.66 -8.61 8.91
CA ARG A 17 22.06 -8.17 10.26
C ARG A 17 21.57 -6.78 10.64
N ARG A 18 21.57 -5.83 9.70
CA ARG A 18 21.10 -4.45 9.95
C ARG A 18 19.59 -4.36 10.20
N ARG A 19 18.81 -5.34 9.76
CA ARG A 19 17.35 -5.37 9.91
C ARG A 19 16.86 -6.18 11.10
N MET A 20 17.72 -6.99 11.69
CA MET A 20 17.36 -7.81 12.84
C MET A 20 17.77 -7.12 14.15
N THR A 21 16.90 -7.21 15.15
CA THR A 21 17.21 -6.73 16.51
C THR A 21 18.35 -7.58 17.07
N GLN A 22 19.49 -6.96 17.33
CA GLN A 22 20.61 -7.65 17.92
C GLN A 22 20.39 -7.77 19.44
N ALA A 23 20.60 -8.97 19.97
CA ALA A 23 20.69 -9.15 21.41
C ALA A 23 21.92 -8.41 21.95
N SER A 24 21.80 -7.72 23.08
CA SER A 24 22.93 -7.09 23.74
C SER A 24 23.99 -8.14 24.10
N LYS A 25 25.27 -7.77 24.02
CA LYS A 25 26.37 -8.65 24.44
C LYS A 25 26.14 -9.05 25.90
N ALA A 26 26.31 -10.35 26.17
CA ALA A 26 26.24 -10.84 27.54
C ALA A 26 27.37 -10.24 28.39
N SER A 27 27.05 -9.82 29.62
CA SER A 27 28.01 -9.28 30.55
C SER A 27 28.73 -10.43 31.29
N VAL A 28 29.57 -11.16 30.57
CA VAL A 28 30.33 -12.30 31.03
C VAL A 28 31.74 -12.25 30.45
N ASP A 29 32.72 -12.84 31.15
CA ASP A 29 34.10 -12.83 30.67
C ASP A 29 34.29 -13.74 29.46
N GLU A 30 33.74 -14.95 29.51
CA GLU A 30 33.83 -15.91 28.41
C GLU A 30 32.62 -16.82 28.35
N VAL A 31 32.24 -17.23 27.11
CA VAL A 31 31.16 -18.20 26.86
C VAL A 31 31.72 -19.27 25.91
N LEU A 32 31.93 -20.49 26.47
CA LEU A 32 32.47 -21.64 25.74
C LEU A 32 31.36 -22.60 25.28
N TYR A 33 31.57 -23.25 24.14
CA TYR A 33 30.75 -24.36 23.64
C TYR A 33 29.27 -24.05 23.42
N VAL A 34 28.88 -22.77 23.29
CA VAL A 34 27.50 -22.39 22.98
C VAL A 34 27.25 -22.46 21.47
N PRO A 35 26.32 -23.30 21.00
CA PRO A 35 25.93 -23.33 19.60
C PRO A 35 25.16 -22.05 19.21
N ALA A 36 25.04 -21.84 17.88
CA ALA A 36 24.11 -20.82 17.37
C ALA A 36 22.69 -21.12 17.87
N ALA A 37 22.02 -20.12 18.44
CA ALA A 37 20.68 -20.27 19.01
C ALA A 37 19.69 -19.31 18.36
N LEU A 38 18.52 -19.83 17.98
CA LEU A 38 17.42 -19.08 17.42
C LEU A 38 16.16 -19.31 18.29
N ALA A 39 15.55 -18.24 18.76
CA ALA A 39 14.24 -18.32 19.39
C ALA A 39 13.15 -18.02 18.36
N LEU A 40 12.29 -18.98 18.15
CA LEU A 40 11.09 -18.80 17.36
C LEU A 40 9.95 -18.33 18.25
N HIS A 41 9.47 -17.12 18.02
CA HIS A 41 8.28 -16.62 18.69
C HIS A 41 7.04 -17.28 18.09
N GLN A 42 6.22 -17.93 18.92
CA GLN A 42 4.98 -18.57 18.46
C GLN A 42 3.85 -17.57 18.14
N ARG A 43 4.01 -16.29 18.50
CA ARG A 43 3.05 -15.25 18.13
C ARG A 43 3.49 -14.64 16.80
N PRO A 44 2.76 -14.89 15.71
CA PRO A 44 3.04 -14.22 14.46
C PRO A 44 2.87 -12.71 14.65
N GLY A 45 3.78 -11.93 14.08
CA GLY A 45 3.60 -10.48 13.98
C GLY A 45 2.34 -10.18 13.15
N VAL A 46 1.64 -9.09 13.48
CA VAL A 46 0.53 -8.62 12.64
C VAL A 46 1.11 -8.22 11.28
N PRO A 47 0.67 -8.83 10.18
CA PRO A 47 1.17 -8.48 8.85
C PRO A 47 0.86 -7.01 8.54
N GLY A 48 1.82 -6.29 7.99
CA GLY A 48 1.56 -4.94 7.49
C GLY A 48 0.61 -4.95 6.29
N ILE A 49 -0.06 -3.83 6.04
CA ILE A 49 -1.02 -3.66 4.92
C ILE A 49 -0.44 -4.00 3.54
N ARG A 50 0.89 -3.95 3.40
CA ARG A 50 1.61 -4.34 2.18
C ARG A 50 2.09 -5.79 2.19
N SER A 51 1.83 -6.56 3.24
CA SER A 51 2.20 -7.96 3.31
C SER A 51 1.21 -8.82 2.54
N THR A 52 1.72 -9.67 1.65
CA THR A 52 0.94 -10.64 0.90
C THR A 52 1.49 -12.04 1.12
N PHE A 53 0.74 -13.07 0.71
CA PHE A 53 1.22 -14.44 0.70
C PHE A 53 2.53 -14.56 -0.09
N GLY A 54 2.63 -13.90 -1.26
CA GLY A 54 3.84 -13.88 -2.09
C GLY A 54 5.05 -13.22 -1.42
N THR A 55 4.86 -12.16 -0.62
CA THR A 55 5.97 -11.53 0.12
C THR A 55 6.38 -12.33 1.35
N GLY A 56 5.42 -12.95 2.06
CA GLY A 56 5.69 -13.76 3.25
C GLY A 56 6.39 -15.08 2.93
N THR A 57 6.15 -15.65 1.75
CA THR A 57 6.77 -16.89 1.27
C THR A 57 8.02 -16.66 0.44
N GLU A 58 8.36 -15.39 0.13
CA GLU A 58 9.44 -14.98 -0.79
C GLU A 58 9.25 -15.40 -2.26
N LEU A 59 8.16 -16.11 -2.61
CA LEU A 59 7.86 -16.52 -3.98
C LEU A 59 7.74 -15.32 -4.92
N LEU A 60 7.22 -14.20 -4.44
CA LEU A 60 7.14 -12.97 -5.22
C LEU A 60 8.53 -12.45 -5.62
N ASN A 61 9.57 -12.67 -4.81
CA ASN A 61 10.93 -12.26 -5.14
C ASN A 61 11.45 -13.03 -6.38
N SER A 62 11.25 -14.36 -6.39
CA SER A 62 11.62 -15.20 -7.53
C SER A 62 10.80 -14.86 -8.77
N LEU A 63 9.50 -14.60 -8.62
CA LEU A 63 8.64 -14.21 -9.74
C LEU A 63 9.05 -12.85 -10.33
N ARG A 64 9.36 -11.85 -9.49
CA ARG A 64 9.88 -10.55 -9.95
C ARG A 64 11.22 -10.70 -10.69
N LEU A 65 12.07 -11.60 -10.22
CA LEU A 65 13.33 -11.89 -10.92
C LEU A 65 13.08 -12.47 -12.31
N MET A 66 12.11 -13.40 -12.46
CA MET A 66 11.71 -13.91 -13.78
C MET A 66 11.27 -12.78 -14.69
N PHE A 67 10.34 -11.93 -14.25
CA PHE A 67 9.86 -10.80 -15.05
C PHE A 67 10.95 -9.78 -15.37
N SER A 68 11.86 -9.52 -14.44
CA SER A 68 12.99 -8.62 -14.70
C SER A 68 13.97 -9.18 -15.74
N ARG A 69 14.25 -10.48 -15.71
CA ARG A 69 15.35 -11.07 -16.50
C ARG A 69 14.89 -11.76 -17.79
N LEU A 70 13.65 -12.27 -17.81
CA LEU A 70 13.18 -13.17 -18.86
C LEU A 70 12.02 -12.57 -19.70
N ALA A 71 11.43 -11.45 -19.27
CA ALA A 71 10.28 -10.87 -19.94
C ALA A 71 10.66 -10.09 -21.21
N SER A 72 9.65 -9.87 -22.06
CA SER A 72 9.67 -8.81 -23.06
C SER A 72 9.47 -7.47 -22.34
N HIS A 73 10.35 -6.51 -22.60
CA HIS A 73 10.33 -5.21 -21.94
C HIS A 73 9.79 -4.13 -22.87
N ARG A 74 9.03 -3.20 -22.30
CA ARG A 74 8.42 -2.10 -23.06
C ARG A 74 9.39 -0.93 -23.14
N CYS A 75 9.68 -0.46 -24.36
CA CYS A 75 10.50 0.73 -24.56
C CYS A 75 9.73 2.01 -24.18
N PRO A 76 10.40 3.16 -24.00
CA PRO A 76 9.75 4.43 -23.66
C PRO A 76 8.65 4.87 -24.64
N ASN A 77 8.73 4.45 -25.91
CA ASN A 77 7.76 4.75 -26.96
C ASN A 77 6.63 3.70 -27.07
N GLY A 78 6.61 2.70 -26.16
CA GLY A 78 5.50 1.76 -26.05
C GLY A 78 5.67 0.44 -26.78
N HIS A 79 6.72 0.22 -27.55
CA HIS A 79 6.98 -1.04 -28.26
C HIS A 79 7.58 -2.08 -27.34
N TYR A 80 7.32 -3.37 -27.60
CA TYR A 80 7.90 -4.46 -26.83
C TYR A 80 9.18 -4.98 -27.49
N VAL A 81 10.23 -5.05 -26.70
CA VAL A 81 11.52 -5.64 -27.09
C VAL A 81 11.54 -7.09 -26.61
N PRO A 82 11.86 -8.07 -27.49
CA PRO A 82 11.90 -9.48 -27.12
C PRO A 82 12.88 -9.77 -25.98
N PRO A 83 12.71 -10.89 -25.25
CA PRO A 83 13.66 -11.35 -24.23
C PRO A 83 15.09 -11.43 -24.77
N SER A 84 16.07 -11.00 -23.98
CA SER A 84 17.48 -10.95 -24.38
C SER A 84 18.43 -11.17 -23.20
N LEU A 85 19.54 -11.87 -23.43
CA LEU A 85 20.64 -12.00 -22.45
C LEU A 85 21.30 -10.68 -22.09
N LEU A 86 21.14 -9.63 -22.89
CA LEU A 86 21.62 -8.28 -22.57
C LEU A 86 21.08 -7.78 -21.24
N VAL A 87 19.82 -8.14 -20.91
CA VAL A 87 19.18 -7.80 -19.63
C VAL A 87 19.94 -8.43 -18.45
N ALA A 88 20.30 -9.71 -18.56
CA ALA A 88 21.06 -10.41 -17.53
C ALA A 88 22.47 -9.80 -17.34
N ALA A 89 23.07 -9.33 -18.43
CA ALA A 89 24.34 -8.66 -18.41
C ALA A 89 24.29 -7.19 -17.95
N GLY A 90 23.12 -6.68 -17.60
CA GLY A 90 22.91 -5.27 -17.19
C GLY A 90 23.18 -4.27 -18.31
N LYS A 91 23.07 -4.71 -19.56
CA LYS A 91 23.32 -3.87 -20.76
C LYS A 91 22.05 -3.19 -21.23
N GLU A 92 22.25 -2.09 -21.93
CA GLU A 92 21.21 -1.32 -22.57
C GLU A 92 20.52 -2.13 -23.67
N LEU A 93 19.20 -1.98 -23.77
CA LEU A 93 18.38 -2.50 -24.86
C LEU A 93 18.15 -1.42 -25.90
N VAL A 94 18.08 -1.81 -27.17
CA VAL A 94 17.72 -0.94 -28.29
C VAL A 94 16.44 -1.46 -28.90
N CYS A 95 15.40 -0.61 -28.97
CA CYS A 95 14.15 -0.98 -29.57
C CYS A 95 14.29 -1.18 -31.09
N PRO A 96 13.96 -2.36 -31.63
CA PRO A 96 14.11 -2.60 -33.08
C PRO A 96 13.14 -1.79 -33.94
N GLU A 97 12.01 -1.30 -33.35
CA GLU A 97 11.00 -0.56 -34.08
C GLU A 97 11.28 0.95 -34.13
N CYS A 98 11.81 1.54 -33.06
CA CYS A 98 11.99 2.99 -32.97
C CYS A 98 13.40 3.45 -32.61
N GLY A 99 14.34 2.54 -32.40
CA GLY A 99 15.73 2.85 -32.04
C GLY A 99 15.92 3.42 -30.62
N ALA A 100 14.88 3.47 -29.78
CA ALA A 100 14.99 4.00 -28.43
C ALA A 100 15.91 3.11 -27.57
N HIS A 101 16.79 3.75 -26.84
CA HIS A 101 17.71 3.13 -25.89
C HIS A 101 17.11 3.15 -24.48
N PHE A 102 17.14 2.03 -23.77
CA PHE A 102 16.60 1.93 -22.40
C PHE A 102 17.16 0.72 -21.66
N TYR A 103 16.99 0.71 -20.35
CA TYR A 103 17.32 -0.44 -19.50
C TYR A 103 16.05 -1.18 -19.07
N ALA A 104 16.15 -2.50 -19.00
CA ALA A 104 15.09 -3.32 -18.42
C ALA A 104 14.96 -3.02 -16.92
N PRO A 105 13.73 -3.02 -16.36
CA PRO A 105 13.54 -2.80 -14.95
C PRO A 105 14.20 -3.90 -14.11
N SER A 106 14.82 -3.50 -13.01
CA SER A 106 15.34 -4.41 -11.99
C SER A 106 14.18 -5.09 -11.23
N ALA A 107 14.47 -6.16 -10.51
CA ALA A 107 13.46 -6.80 -9.66
C ALA A 107 12.93 -5.87 -8.55
N GLU A 108 13.67 -4.85 -8.15
CA GLU A 108 13.24 -3.85 -7.17
C GLU A 108 12.25 -2.82 -7.78
N GLU A 109 12.43 -2.47 -9.04
CA GLU A 109 11.49 -1.63 -9.80
C GLU A 109 10.17 -2.35 -10.13
N LEU A 110 10.12 -3.66 -9.93
CA LEU A 110 8.91 -4.49 -10.02
C LEU A 110 8.27 -4.77 -8.65
N ALA A 111 8.79 -4.18 -7.57
CA ALA A 111 8.32 -4.43 -6.21
C ALA A 111 7.29 -3.37 -5.77
N PHE A 112 6.06 -3.79 -5.49
CA PHE A 112 5.00 -2.88 -5.01
C PHE A 112 5.27 -2.29 -3.62
N ASN A 113 6.15 -2.87 -2.84
CA ASN A 113 6.59 -2.36 -1.55
C ASN A 113 7.86 -1.48 -1.63
N SER A 114 8.30 -1.16 -2.84
CA SER A 114 9.46 -0.34 -3.14
C SER A 114 9.21 0.52 -4.40
N GLN A 115 10.10 0.49 -5.37
CA GLN A 115 10.08 1.37 -6.55
C GLN A 115 8.97 1.06 -7.54
N GLY A 116 8.45 -0.17 -7.56
CA GLY A 116 7.33 -0.58 -8.40
C GLY A 116 5.94 -0.25 -7.83
N ALA A 117 5.87 0.46 -6.71
CA ALA A 117 4.61 0.81 -6.06
C ALA A 117 3.73 1.71 -6.95
N CYS A 118 2.42 1.44 -6.96
CA CYS A 118 1.46 2.39 -7.53
C CYS A 118 1.58 3.75 -6.81
N PRO A 119 1.76 4.86 -7.53
CA PRO A 119 1.96 6.17 -6.91
C PRO A 119 0.75 6.64 -6.11
N LYS A 120 -0.48 6.27 -6.52
CA LYS A 120 -1.71 6.71 -5.86
C LYS A 120 -1.93 6.03 -4.50
N CYS A 121 -1.74 4.71 -4.41
CA CYS A 121 -1.95 3.96 -3.18
C CYS A 121 -0.64 3.58 -2.46
N SER A 122 0.51 3.98 -2.98
CA SER A 122 1.84 3.64 -2.44
C SER A 122 2.01 2.13 -2.20
N GLY A 123 1.47 1.29 -3.09
CA GLY A 123 1.61 -0.16 -3.04
C GLY A 123 0.67 -0.87 -2.05
N THR A 124 -0.35 -0.20 -1.52
CA THR A 124 -1.35 -0.85 -0.64
C THR A 124 -2.46 -1.56 -1.42
N GLY A 125 -2.73 -1.15 -2.66
CA GLY A 125 -3.82 -1.64 -3.49
C GLY A 125 -5.18 -1.01 -3.17
N ILE A 126 -5.28 -0.26 -2.07
CA ILE A 126 -6.49 0.43 -1.61
C ILE A 126 -6.22 1.91 -1.40
N VAL A 127 -7.28 2.70 -1.45
CA VAL A 127 -7.29 4.11 -1.07
C VAL A 127 -8.33 4.31 0.03
N ARG A 128 -8.08 5.27 0.91
CA ARG A 128 -9.05 5.69 1.93
C ARG A 128 -9.71 6.97 1.46
N THR A 129 -11.02 6.90 1.28
CA THR A 129 -11.85 8.03 0.88
C THR A 129 -12.81 8.39 2.02
N VAL A 130 -13.30 9.61 2.00
CA VAL A 130 -14.31 10.05 2.99
C VAL A 130 -15.62 9.33 2.71
N ASP A 131 -16.17 8.72 3.74
CA ASP A 131 -17.49 8.09 3.69
C ASP A 131 -18.57 9.11 4.06
N LEU A 132 -19.30 9.61 3.06
CA LEU A 132 -20.30 10.65 3.25
C LEU A 132 -21.41 10.26 4.24
N ASP A 133 -21.77 8.97 4.28
CA ASP A 133 -22.83 8.47 5.17
C ASP A 133 -22.44 8.60 6.66
N THR A 134 -21.16 8.61 6.95
CA THR A 134 -20.63 8.75 8.31
C THR A 134 -20.49 10.19 8.78
N LEU A 135 -20.57 11.17 7.85
CA LEU A 135 -20.45 12.58 8.19
C LEU A 135 -21.68 13.11 8.91
N VAL A 136 -22.86 12.56 8.60
CA VAL A 136 -24.14 12.89 9.24
C VAL A 136 -24.84 11.59 9.64
N PRO A 137 -24.42 10.96 10.73
CA PRO A 137 -24.95 9.65 11.15
C PRO A 137 -26.41 9.69 11.62
N ASP A 138 -26.89 10.85 12.02
CA ASP A 138 -28.29 11.10 12.42
C ASP A 138 -28.79 12.39 11.78
N ASP A 139 -29.53 12.26 10.71
CA ASP A 139 -30.09 13.37 9.94
C ASP A 139 -31.31 14.03 10.59
N SER A 140 -31.85 13.45 11.69
CA SER A 140 -32.88 14.06 12.50
C SER A 140 -32.37 15.18 13.39
N LEU A 141 -31.06 15.24 13.62
CA LEU A 141 -30.40 16.30 14.36
C LEU A 141 -30.25 17.56 13.50
N THR A 142 -30.27 18.71 14.18
CA THR A 142 -29.88 19.99 13.55
C THR A 142 -28.36 20.13 13.51
N ILE A 143 -27.82 20.98 12.64
CA ILE A 143 -26.37 21.31 12.64
C ILE A 143 -25.97 21.92 13.99
N ASP A 144 -26.80 22.79 14.55
CA ASP A 144 -26.62 23.35 15.91
C ASP A 144 -26.63 22.25 16.99
N GLY A 145 -27.41 21.20 16.78
CA GLY A 145 -27.49 20.00 17.63
C GLY A 145 -26.38 18.97 17.38
N GLY A 146 -25.46 19.23 16.47
CA GLY A 146 -24.29 18.39 16.21
C GLY A 146 -24.49 17.32 15.12
N ALA A 147 -25.42 17.51 14.19
CA ALA A 147 -25.64 16.57 13.07
C ALA A 147 -24.35 16.26 12.29
N VAL A 148 -23.46 17.26 12.08
CA VAL A 148 -22.22 17.09 11.32
C VAL A 148 -21.08 16.59 12.24
N ALA A 149 -20.94 15.28 12.31
CA ALA A 149 -20.05 14.60 13.25
C ALA A 149 -18.57 15.00 13.16
N PRO A 150 -17.95 15.26 11.98
CA PRO A 150 -16.58 15.73 11.89
C PRO A 150 -16.34 17.08 12.59
N TRP A 151 -17.29 18.01 12.52
CA TRP A 151 -17.13 19.31 13.18
C TRP A 151 -17.11 19.20 14.69
N ASN A 152 -17.79 18.19 15.25
CA ASN A 152 -17.82 17.96 16.70
C ASN A 152 -16.52 17.32 17.23
N SER A 153 -15.84 16.52 16.40
CA SER A 153 -14.73 15.66 16.86
C SER A 153 -13.36 16.02 16.30
N LEU A 154 -13.31 16.68 15.14
CA LEU A 154 -12.06 16.99 14.42
C LEU A 154 -11.81 18.50 14.26
N MET A 155 -12.82 19.34 14.49
CA MET A 155 -12.77 20.79 14.29
C MET A 155 -13.35 21.53 15.51
N TRP A 156 -13.26 22.83 15.51
CA TRP A 156 -13.82 23.68 16.55
C TRP A 156 -15.33 23.89 16.34
N SER A 157 -16.05 24.06 17.44
CA SER A 157 -17.51 24.29 17.46
C SER A 157 -17.97 25.54 16.67
N LEU A 158 -17.06 26.45 16.34
CA LEU A 158 -17.32 27.65 15.54
C LEU A 158 -17.75 27.34 14.09
N MET A 159 -17.52 26.13 13.60
CA MET A 159 -17.85 25.79 12.21
C MET A 159 -19.35 25.89 11.93
N THR A 160 -20.18 25.63 12.93
CA THR A 160 -21.63 25.79 12.85
C THR A 160 -22.04 27.25 12.58
N ASP A 161 -21.43 28.21 13.28
CA ASP A 161 -21.71 29.64 13.09
C ASP A 161 -21.27 30.13 11.71
N ILE A 162 -20.10 29.63 11.24
CA ILE A 162 -19.60 29.93 9.91
C ILE A 162 -20.49 29.33 8.83
N CYS A 163 -20.97 28.09 9.02
CA CYS A 163 -21.91 27.42 8.11
C CYS A 163 -23.21 28.23 7.94
N ARG A 164 -23.71 28.83 9.01
CA ARG A 164 -24.86 29.75 8.95
C ARG A 164 -24.58 30.97 8.07
N GLN A 165 -23.37 31.53 8.14
CA GLN A 165 -22.94 32.63 7.27
C GLN A 165 -22.71 32.20 5.80
N MET A 166 -22.62 30.91 5.54
CA MET A 166 -22.63 30.37 4.18
C MET A 166 -24.05 30.24 3.59
N GLY A 167 -25.09 30.59 4.36
CA GLY A 167 -26.48 30.57 3.93
C GLY A 167 -27.19 29.23 4.18
N VAL A 168 -26.67 28.42 5.10
CA VAL A 168 -27.26 27.15 5.50
C VAL A 168 -28.09 27.32 6.78
N ARG A 169 -29.30 26.79 6.82
CA ARG A 169 -30.15 26.76 8.03
C ARG A 169 -29.58 25.74 9.01
N THR A 170 -29.09 26.18 10.14
CA THR A 170 -28.44 25.30 11.13
C THR A 170 -29.39 24.84 12.25
N ASP A 171 -30.58 25.39 12.32
CA ASP A 171 -31.61 25.20 13.35
C ASP A 171 -32.73 24.22 12.97
N VAL A 172 -32.69 23.69 11.74
CA VAL A 172 -33.66 22.67 11.27
C VAL A 172 -32.98 21.30 11.16
N PRO A 173 -33.71 20.18 11.23
CA PRO A 173 -33.17 18.84 11.01
C PRO A 173 -32.39 18.76 9.69
N PHE A 174 -31.26 18.06 9.68
CA PHE A 174 -30.40 17.98 8.50
C PHE A 174 -31.13 17.42 7.26
N ARG A 175 -32.03 16.46 7.46
CA ARG A 175 -32.89 15.90 6.41
C ARG A 175 -33.77 16.95 5.71
N ASP A 176 -34.16 18.01 6.42
CA ASP A 176 -35.05 19.06 5.93
C ASP A 176 -34.29 20.21 5.23
N LEU A 177 -32.98 20.11 5.14
CA LEU A 177 -32.15 21.00 4.33
C LEU A 177 -32.37 20.74 2.83
N THR A 178 -32.29 21.79 2.05
CA THR A 178 -32.29 21.68 0.59
C THR A 178 -31.01 20.99 0.10
N GLU A 179 -31.04 20.40 -1.10
CA GLU A 179 -29.83 19.77 -1.69
C GLU A 179 -28.67 20.78 -1.84
N LYS A 180 -28.98 22.06 -2.10
CA LYS A 180 -27.95 23.13 -2.16
C LYS A 180 -27.32 23.36 -0.80
N GLU A 181 -28.09 23.37 0.28
CA GLU A 181 -27.58 23.52 1.64
C GLU A 181 -26.73 22.31 2.05
N LYS A 182 -27.16 21.11 1.73
CA LYS A 182 -26.39 19.87 1.95
C LYS A 182 -25.07 19.87 1.16
N ASP A 183 -25.10 20.33 -0.09
CA ASP A 183 -23.89 20.45 -0.91
C ASP A 183 -22.90 21.45 -0.29
N ILE A 184 -23.38 22.59 0.22
CA ILE A 184 -22.52 23.53 0.96
C ILE A 184 -21.88 22.85 2.18
N VAL A 185 -22.63 22.06 2.95
CA VAL A 185 -22.09 21.34 4.11
C VAL A 185 -21.02 20.35 3.72
N PHE A 186 -21.22 19.58 2.65
CA PHE A 186 -20.30 18.54 2.23
C PHE A 186 -19.13 19.06 1.37
N HIS A 187 -19.38 20.00 0.47
CA HIS A 187 -18.45 20.41 -0.60
C HIS A 187 -18.26 21.93 -0.74
N GLY A 188 -18.92 22.74 0.08
CA GLY A 188 -18.86 24.21 -0.03
C GLY A 188 -17.44 24.76 -0.04
N PRO A 189 -17.18 25.87 -0.75
CA PRO A 189 -15.85 26.45 -0.92
C PRO A 189 -15.27 26.99 0.40
N ALA A 190 -13.96 26.96 0.50
CA ALA A 190 -13.23 27.55 1.64
C ALA A 190 -13.28 29.08 1.57
N GLU A 191 -14.33 29.66 2.11
CA GLU A 191 -14.53 31.11 2.17
C GLU A 191 -14.27 31.65 3.57
N LYS A 192 -13.63 32.85 3.63
CA LYS A 192 -13.44 33.56 4.88
C LYS A 192 -14.71 34.29 5.25
N LYS A 193 -15.25 34.04 6.42
CA LYS A 193 -16.45 34.70 6.95
C LYS A 193 -16.14 35.39 8.25
N HIS A 194 -16.81 36.52 8.47
CA HIS A 194 -16.78 37.28 9.72
C HIS A 194 -17.89 36.72 10.62
N ILE A 195 -17.54 36.29 11.84
CA ILE A 195 -18.48 35.75 12.81
C ILE A 195 -18.37 36.43 14.14
N PHE A 196 -19.55 36.60 14.79
CA PHE A 196 -19.64 36.95 16.18
C PHE A 196 -19.75 35.64 16.99
N TYR A 197 -18.84 35.39 17.89
CA TYR A 197 -18.90 34.20 18.73
C TYR A 197 -19.09 34.59 20.20
N HIS A 198 -19.88 33.77 20.90
CA HIS A 198 -19.99 33.80 22.34
C HIS A 198 -19.29 32.59 22.93
N ASN A 199 -18.31 32.82 23.80
CA ASN A 199 -17.66 31.75 24.51
C ASN A 199 -18.63 31.18 25.56
N LYS A 200 -19.03 29.90 25.41
CA LYS A 200 -19.95 29.22 26.33
C LYS A 200 -19.44 29.15 27.79
N ASN A 201 -18.13 29.31 28.00
CA ASN A 201 -17.46 29.17 29.30
C ASN A 201 -17.01 30.54 29.88
N SER A 202 -17.14 31.62 29.18
CA SER A 202 -16.84 32.97 29.65
C SER A 202 -17.80 33.94 29.00
N ASN A 203 -18.20 35.00 29.75
CA ASN A 203 -19.11 36.04 29.24
C ASN A 203 -18.47 36.94 28.16
N GLN A 204 -17.43 36.47 27.48
CA GLN A 204 -16.73 37.20 26.44
C GLN A 204 -17.36 36.89 25.08
N ALA A 205 -17.81 37.96 24.42
CA ALA A 205 -18.15 37.94 22.99
C ALA A 205 -16.99 38.57 22.22
N GLY A 206 -16.72 38.03 21.04
CA GLY A 206 -15.66 38.55 20.16
C GLY A 206 -16.07 38.41 18.69
N GLU A 207 -15.39 39.19 17.85
CA GLU A 207 -15.49 39.08 16.40
C GLU A 207 -14.25 38.36 15.88
N LEU A 208 -14.46 37.45 14.94
CA LEU A 208 -13.37 36.65 14.38
C LEU A 208 -13.62 36.40 12.89
N ASP A 209 -12.58 36.60 12.09
CA ASP A 209 -12.58 36.13 10.71
C ASP A 209 -12.06 34.70 10.66
N PHE A 210 -12.90 33.82 10.19
CA PHE A 210 -12.53 32.39 10.09
C PHE A 210 -12.92 31.80 8.73
N THR A 211 -12.12 30.85 8.26
CA THR A 211 -12.35 30.16 6.98
C THR A 211 -13.33 29.02 7.18
N TYR A 212 -14.37 28.94 6.32
CA TYR A 212 -15.26 27.82 6.25
C TYR A 212 -14.51 26.56 5.76
N PHE A 213 -14.68 25.48 6.47
CA PHE A 213 -14.21 24.15 6.08
C PHE A 213 -15.37 23.17 6.04
N ASN A 214 -15.74 22.74 4.84
CA ASN A 214 -16.79 21.76 4.66
C ASN A 214 -16.48 20.43 5.37
N ALA A 215 -17.48 19.55 5.51
CA ALA A 215 -17.34 18.32 6.28
C ALA A 215 -16.31 17.36 5.66
N VAL A 216 -16.27 17.21 4.33
CA VAL A 216 -15.31 16.37 3.61
C VAL A 216 -13.90 16.89 3.82
N TYR A 217 -13.64 18.17 3.56
CA TYR A 217 -12.33 18.78 3.77
C TYR A 217 -11.85 18.65 5.22
N THR A 218 -12.76 18.76 6.19
CA THR A 218 -12.42 18.59 7.61
C THR A 218 -11.81 17.21 7.88
N VAL A 219 -12.37 16.15 7.31
CA VAL A 219 -11.85 14.78 7.43
C VAL A 219 -10.53 14.62 6.68
N GLU A 220 -10.45 15.08 5.43
CA GLU A 220 -9.22 15.00 4.60
C GLU A 220 -8.06 15.74 5.25
N ASN A 221 -8.29 16.95 5.75
CA ASN A 221 -7.28 17.76 6.44
C ASN A 221 -6.83 17.12 7.77
N ALA A 222 -7.77 16.48 8.50
CA ALA A 222 -7.43 15.73 9.69
C ALA A 222 -6.59 14.49 9.35
N LEU A 223 -6.95 13.74 8.30
CA LEU A 223 -6.20 12.58 7.81
C LEU A 223 -4.77 12.96 7.40
N ALA A 224 -4.60 14.06 6.67
CA ALA A 224 -3.30 14.55 6.24
C ALA A 224 -2.37 14.94 7.42
N LYS A 225 -2.94 15.28 8.57
CA LYS A 225 -2.21 15.69 9.78
C LYS A 225 -2.00 14.58 10.80
N VAL A 226 -2.50 13.36 10.54
CA VAL A 226 -2.33 12.20 11.44
C VAL A 226 -0.84 11.86 11.57
N LYS A 227 -0.37 11.78 12.82
CA LYS A 227 1.02 11.43 13.15
C LYS A 227 1.13 10.14 13.97
N ASP A 228 0.05 9.72 14.61
CA ASP A 228 0.03 8.60 15.52
C ASP A 228 -1.26 7.76 15.37
N GLU A 229 -1.27 6.59 16.02
CA GLU A 229 -2.41 5.67 16.00
C GLU A 229 -3.67 6.28 16.64
N LYS A 230 -3.50 7.11 17.67
CA LYS A 230 -4.63 7.77 18.34
C LYS A 230 -5.31 8.80 17.43
N GLY A 231 -4.51 9.54 16.66
CA GLY A 231 -5.01 10.44 15.62
C GLY A 231 -5.76 9.67 14.54
N MET A 232 -5.20 8.52 14.09
CA MET A 232 -5.85 7.67 13.08
C MET A 232 -7.21 7.16 13.54
N LYS A 233 -7.34 6.61 14.76
CA LYS A 233 -8.62 6.13 15.32
C LYS A 233 -9.72 7.20 15.37
N ARG A 234 -9.35 8.48 15.44
CA ARG A 234 -10.33 9.59 15.44
C ARG A 234 -10.89 9.89 14.04
N VAL A 235 -10.08 9.67 13.01
CA VAL A 235 -10.43 9.98 11.61
C VAL A 235 -11.02 8.75 10.92
N GLU A 236 -10.54 7.55 11.25
CA GLU A 236 -10.87 6.27 10.61
C GLU A 236 -12.38 6.02 10.51
N LYS A 237 -13.15 6.41 11.52
CA LYS A 237 -14.62 6.26 11.53
C LYS A 237 -15.36 7.04 10.43
N PHE A 238 -14.67 7.98 9.77
CA PHE A 238 -15.20 8.77 8.66
C PHE A 238 -14.66 8.33 7.31
N LEU A 239 -13.88 7.24 7.27
CA LEU A 239 -13.24 6.76 6.06
C LEU A 239 -13.79 5.40 5.66
N LYS A 240 -13.89 5.19 4.36
CA LYS A 240 -14.08 3.88 3.76
C LYS A 240 -12.85 3.49 2.96
N GLU A 241 -12.59 2.19 2.88
CA GLU A 241 -11.53 1.65 2.06
C GLU A 241 -12.11 1.20 0.72
N GLU A 242 -11.51 1.68 -0.35
CA GLU A 242 -11.90 1.34 -1.71
C GLU A 242 -10.69 0.81 -2.49
N THR A 243 -10.95 -0.07 -3.45
CA THR A 243 -9.90 -0.51 -4.38
C THR A 243 -9.30 0.69 -5.09
N CYS A 244 -7.97 0.76 -5.16
CA CYS A 244 -7.29 1.86 -5.81
C CYS A 244 -7.72 1.98 -7.29
N PRO A 245 -8.26 3.14 -7.73
CA PRO A 245 -8.77 3.31 -9.09
C PRO A 245 -7.66 3.35 -10.15
N GLU A 246 -6.39 3.54 -9.76
CA GLU A 246 -5.27 3.56 -10.71
C GLU A 246 -4.68 2.17 -10.96
N CYS A 247 -4.44 1.41 -9.91
CA CYS A 247 -3.86 0.08 -10.05
C CYS A 247 -4.88 -1.06 -9.96
N HIS A 248 -6.14 -0.77 -9.69
CA HIS A 248 -7.23 -1.75 -9.57
C HIS A 248 -6.91 -2.90 -8.59
N GLY A 249 -6.25 -2.55 -7.48
CA GLY A 249 -5.87 -3.51 -6.44
C GLY A 249 -4.53 -4.22 -6.65
N THR A 250 -3.90 -4.12 -7.83
CA THR A 250 -2.64 -4.84 -8.13
C THR A 250 -1.44 -4.33 -7.34
N ARG A 251 -1.53 -3.16 -6.71
CA ARG A 251 -0.48 -2.51 -5.92
C ARG A 251 0.69 -1.97 -6.75
N LEU A 252 0.80 -2.36 -8.02
CA LEU A 252 1.89 -2.06 -8.94
C LEU A 252 1.61 -0.80 -9.78
N SER A 253 2.66 -0.05 -10.05
CA SER A 253 2.63 1.03 -11.04
C SER A 253 2.41 0.48 -12.45
N SER A 254 2.00 1.34 -13.38
CA SER A 254 1.86 0.97 -14.79
C SER A 254 3.19 0.49 -15.40
N ALA A 255 4.31 1.09 -14.98
CA ALA A 255 5.65 0.68 -15.43
C ALA A 255 6.01 -0.73 -14.91
N ALA A 256 5.68 -1.05 -13.66
CA ALA A 256 5.94 -2.37 -13.09
C ALA A 256 5.04 -3.48 -13.69
N ARG A 257 3.89 -3.12 -14.25
CA ARG A 257 2.98 -4.03 -14.98
C ARG A 257 3.30 -4.16 -16.47
N ALA A 258 4.21 -3.32 -16.98
CA ALA A 258 4.53 -3.31 -18.41
C ALA A 258 5.26 -4.56 -18.91
N PRO A 259 6.26 -5.15 -18.21
CA PRO A 259 6.92 -6.36 -18.70
C PRO A 259 5.96 -7.52 -18.90
N LYS A 260 6.12 -8.24 -20.01
CA LYS A 260 5.29 -9.41 -20.36
C LYS A 260 6.14 -10.66 -20.50
N LEU A 261 5.79 -11.70 -19.76
CA LEU A 261 6.41 -13.02 -19.84
C LEU A 261 5.36 -14.04 -20.25
N ARG A 262 5.60 -14.78 -21.35
CA ARG A 262 4.59 -15.63 -21.99
C ARG A 262 3.24 -14.93 -22.18
N GLY A 263 3.27 -13.65 -22.56
CA GLY A 263 2.09 -12.86 -22.87
C GLY A 263 1.36 -12.22 -21.69
N ILE A 264 1.70 -12.55 -20.43
CA ILE A 264 1.04 -11.99 -19.25
C ILE A 264 1.97 -11.06 -18.46
N SER A 265 1.39 -10.18 -17.66
CA SER A 265 2.09 -9.26 -16.75
C SER A 265 2.33 -9.87 -15.37
N LEU A 266 3.15 -9.21 -14.56
CA LEU A 266 3.45 -9.65 -13.20
C LEU A 266 2.20 -9.73 -12.30
N ASP A 267 1.29 -8.76 -12.40
CA ASP A 267 0.03 -8.74 -11.65
C ASP A 267 -0.90 -9.89 -12.08
N GLU A 268 -1.01 -10.16 -13.39
CA GLU A 268 -1.76 -11.30 -13.91
C GLU A 268 -1.21 -12.63 -13.38
N ALA A 269 0.12 -12.77 -13.34
CA ALA A 269 0.76 -13.95 -12.77
C ALA A 269 0.52 -14.08 -11.25
N CYS A 270 0.59 -12.96 -10.50
CA CYS A 270 0.31 -12.94 -9.06
C CYS A 270 -1.13 -13.30 -8.70
N ALA A 271 -2.08 -13.10 -9.60
CA ALA A 271 -3.49 -13.41 -9.41
C ALA A 271 -3.83 -14.89 -9.69
N MET A 272 -2.92 -15.65 -10.27
CA MET A 272 -3.10 -17.10 -10.43
C MET A 272 -3.04 -17.84 -9.09
N THR A 273 -3.75 -18.97 -8.98
CA THR A 273 -3.50 -19.88 -7.85
C THR A 273 -2.07 -20.39 -7.89
N LEU A 274 -1.50 -20.72 -6.75
CA LEU A 274 -0.12 -21.21 -6.70
C LEU A 274 0.08 -22.48 -7.55
N SER A 275 -0.93 -23.35 -7.61
CA SER A 275 -0.89 -24.55 -8.47
C SER A 275 -0.84 -24.17 -9.95
N ASP A 276 -1.72 -23.30 -10.42
CA ASP A 276 -1.75 -22.85 -11.82
C ASP A 276 -0.46 -22.06 -12.18
N LEU A 277 0.04 -21.26 -11.23
CA LEU A 277 1.26 -20.48 -11.42
C LEU A 277 2.49 -21.40 -11.59
N VAL A 278 2.59 -22.50 -10.83
CA VAL A 278 3.67 -23.50 -10.99
C VAL A 278 3.60 -24.12 -12.37
N ASP A 279 2.42 -24.53 -12.84
CA ASP A 279 2.25 -25.11 -14.18
C ASP A 279 2.58 -24.11 -15.29
N TRP A 280 2.26 -22.84 -15.08
CA TRP A 280 2.65 -21.75 -15.98
C TRP A 280 4.17 -21.52 -15.98
N VAL A 281 4.83 -21.53 -14.80
CA VAL A 281 6.29 -21.33 -14.65
C VAL A 281 7.07 -22.43 -15.37
N ARG A 282 6.63 -23.68 -15.29
CA ARG A 282 7.26 -24.81 -15.99
C ARG A 282 7.38 -24.62 -17.51
N GLY A 283 6.46 -23.90 -18.10
CA GLY A 283 6.51 -23.60 -19.54
C GLY A 283 7.34 -22.35 -19.90
N VAL A 284 7.93 -21.65 -18.91
CA VAL A 284 8.72 -20.44 -19.19
C VAL A 284 10.00 -20.75 -19.98
N PRO A 285 10.85 -21.73 -19.61
CA PRO A 285 12.09 -21.97 -20.33
C PRO A 285 11.88 -22.26 -21.82
N GLU A 286 10.86 -23.06 -22.15
CA GLU A 286 10.58 -23.43 -23.56
C GLU A 286 10.07 -22.26 -24.39
N SER A 287 9.47 -21.26 -23.76
CA SER A 287 8.95 -20.06 -24.44
C SER A 287 10.03 -19.03 -24.81
N LEU A 288 11.26 -19.27 -24.40
CA LEU A 288 12.38 -18.35 -24.53
C LEU A 288 13.39 -18.81 -25.60
N PRO A 289 14.20 -17.86 -26.15
CA PRO A 289 15.33 -18.20 -26.99
C PRO A 289 16.26 -19.24 -26.33
N THR A 290 16.82 -20.13 -27.16
CA THR A 290 17.60 -21.28 -26.66
C THR A 290 18.76 -20.88 -25.73
N GLU A 291 19.41 -19.75 -26.02
CA GLU A 291 20.51 -19.22 -25.23
C GLU A 291 20.09 -18.72 -23.83
N MET A 292 18.80 -18.43 -23.60
CA MET A 292 18.28 -18.00 -22.32
C MET A 292 17.76 -19.15 -21.45
N ARG A 293 17.52 -20.32 -22.03
CA ARG A 293 16.90 -21.46 -21.33
C ARG A 293 17.64 -21.90 -20.07
N PRO A 294 18.98 -22.04 -20.06
CA PRO A 294 19.69 -22.49 -18.84
C PRO A 294 19.48 -21.53 -17.65
N MET A 295 19.46 -20.23 -17.92
CA MET A 295 19.20 -19.22 -16.90
C MET A 295 17.73 -19.31 -16.44
N ALA A 296 16.79 -19.46 -17.36
CA ALA A 296 15.38 -19.59 -17.06
C ALA A 296 15.08 -20.82 -16.23
N GLU A 297 15.64 -21.97 -16.60
CA GLU A 297 15.53 -23.23 -15.85
C GLU A 297 15.95 -23.06 -14.39
N SER A 298 17.14 -22.48 -14.16
CA SER A 298 17.66 -22.24 -12.81
C SER A 298 16.72 -21.35 -11.96
N ILE A 299 16.16 -20.28 -12.54
CA ILE A 299 15.25 -19.39 -11.82
C ILE A 299 13.91 -20.08 -11.55
N CYS A 300 13.39 -20.82 -12.53
CA CYS A 300 12.13 -21.57 -12.41
C CYS A 300 12.22 -22.69 -11.37
N GLU A 301 13.31 -23.47 -11.37
CA GLU A 301 13.55 -24.52 -10.38
C GLU A 301 13.59 -23.99 -8.94
N ALA A 302 14.22 -22.84 -8.72
CA ALA A 302 14.24 -22.19 -7.41
C ALA A 302 12.84 -21.79 -6.94
N PHE A 303 11.99 -21.28 -7.84
CA PHE A 303 10.59 -21.00 -7.56
C PHE A 303 9.80 -22.28 -7.25
N GLU A 304 9.88 -23.27 -8.12
CA GLU A 304 9.15 -24.55 -7.99
C GLU A 304 9.50 -25.27 -6.70
N SER A 305 10.76 -25.31 -6.32
CA SER A 305 11.19 -25.97 -5.07
C SER A 305 10.50 -25.37 -3.84
N THR A 306 10.33 -24.06 -3.80
CA THR A 306 9.62 -23.38 -2.69
C THR A 306 8.12 -23.55 -2.81
N ALA A 307 7.55 -23.40 -4.00
CA ALA A 307 6.13 -23.51 -4.26
C ALA A 307 5.60 -24.92 -3.95
N LYS A 308 6.37 -25.95 -4.33
CA LYS A 308 6.00 -27.35 -4.05
C LYS A 308 5.78 -27.61 -2.56
N ARG A 309 6.66 -27.12 -1.69
CA ARG A 309 6.50 -27.27 -0.23
C ARG A 309 5.19 -26.67 0.28
N LEU A 310 4.79 -25.53 -0.28
CA LEU A 310 3.54 -24.86 0.09
C LEU A 310 2.32 -25.61 -0.45
N ILE A 311 2.41 -26.16 -1.66
CA ILE A 311 1.35 -27.00 -2.25
C ILE A 311 1.19 -28.28 -1.44
N ASP A 312 2.29 -28.93 -1.03
CA ASP A 312 2.27 -30.14 -0.19
C ASP A 312 1.63 -29.86 1.20
N LEU A 313 1.66 -28.62 1.67
CA LEU A 313 0.93 -28.14 2.86
C LEU A 313 -0.53 -27.77 2.58
N GLY A 314 -1.04 -28.00 1.37
CA GLY A 314 -2.42 -27.68 0.99
C GLY A 314 -2.70 -26.23 0.62
N LEU A 315 -1.66 -25.41 0.40
CA LEU A 315 -1.80 -23.98 0.11
C LEU A 315 -1.84 -23.65 -1.41
N GLY A 316 -2.00 -24.66 -2.26
CA GLY A 316 -1.99 -24.51 -3.71
C GLY A 316 -3.09 -23.63 -4.29
N TYR A 317 -4.16 -23.38 -3.55
CA TYR A 317 -5.28 -22.52 -3.94
C TYR A 317 -5.05 -21.05 -3.67
N LEU A 318 -4.01 -20.67 -2.92
CA LEU A 318 -3.71 -19.28 -2.61
C LEU A 318 -3.06 -18.56 -3.79
N THR A 319 -3.31 -17.27 -3.92
CA THR A 319 -2.67 -16.39 -4.89
C THR A 319 -1.56 -15.55 -4.23
N LEU A 320 -0.53 -15.17 -4.99
CA LEU A 320 0.60 -14.43 -4.42
C LEU A 320 0.22 -13.01 -3.97
N ASP A 321 -0.81 -12.42 -4.57
CA ASP A 321 -1.34 -11.08 -4.25
C ASP A 321 -2.27 -11.06 -3.03
N ARG A 322 -2.69 -12.24 -2.55
CA ARG A 322 -3.57 -12.34 -1.38
C ARG A 322 -2.95 -11.66 -0.17
N SER A 323 -3.72 -10.80 0.51
CA SER A 323 -3.27 -10.15 1.74
C SER A 323 -2.89 -11.18 2.80
N ALA A 324 -1.79 -10.94 3.52
CA ALA A 324 -1.35 -11.82 4.60
C ALA A 324 -2.20 -11.70 5.88
N SER A 325 -3.14 -10.75 5.91
CA SER A 325 -4.07 -10.52 7.03
C SER A 325 -5.42 -11.23 6.86
N THR A 326 -5.62 -11.95 5.74
CA THR A 326 -6.89 -12.63 5.41
C THR A 326 -6.77 -14.13 5.47
#